data_4d2f28099a598f62a1283ab9c2f1283c
#
_entry.id   4d2f28099a598f62a1283ab9c2f1283c
#
_cell.length_a   1.000
_cell.length_b   1.000
_cell.length_c   1.000
_cell.angle_alpha   90.00
_cell.angle_beta   90.00
_cell.angle_gamma   90.00
#
_symmetry.space_group_name_H-M   'P 1'
#
loop_
_entity.id
_entity.type
_entity.pdbx_description
1 polymer ?
#
loop_
_entity_poly.entity_id
_entity_poly.type
_entity_poly.pdbx_seq_one_letter_code
_entity_poly.pdbx_strand_id
1 'polypeptide(L)'
;MNCIIKKLLKEKIMKRTRPLVFWLYILLCLTIVPMTFVHLARLNWLSTGMCLLTLLFMSIPFLLETKYKLTIPREFLTALILFLYASMFLGTANRMYDVFWWWDKMLHGASGFIFAQMGFLLLMFLDARQKQDSGRSRLLAALFAFSFSLAAGGVWEIYEYTMDCTFGTLYQGVGIHDTMTDIILDALGSLVFALLLYFRKKRVPSSSV
;
A
#
# COMPACT_ATOMS: atom_id res chain seq x y z
N MET A 1 -31.64 16.63 6.09
CA MET A 1 -30.98 16.45 7.41
C MET A 1 -29.95 15.32 7.46
N ASN A 2 -30.16 14.17 6.80
CA ASN A 2 -29.25 13.02 6.88
C ASN A 2 -27.88 13.16 6.16
N CYS A 3 -27.76 13.98 5.11
CA CYS A 3 -26.49 14.11 4.36
C CYS A 3 -25.45 14.94 5.14
N ILE A 4 -25.90 16.01 5.78
CA ILE A 4 -25.05 16.90 6.60
C ILE A 4 -24.54 16.15 7.83
N ILE A 5 -25.40 15.40 8.52
CA ILE A 5 -25.03 14.61 9.70
C ILE A 5 -24.00 13.52 9.32
N LYS A 6 -24.18 12.85 8.16
CA LYS A 6 -23.21 11.86 7.65
C LYS A 6 -21.88 12.49 7.29
N LYS A 7 -21.90 13.68 6.69
CA LYS A 7 -20.67 14.44 6.38
C LYS A 7 -19.95 14.87 7.65
N LEU A 8 -20.67 15.40 8.63
CA LEU A 8 -20.11 15.81 9.93
C LEU A 8 -19.57 14.61 10.73
N LEU A 9 -20.27 13.47 10.74
CA LEU A 9 -19.79 12.25 11.37
C LEU A 9 -18.54 11.72 10.67
N LYS A 10 -18.50 11.72 9.34
CA LYS A 10 -17.32 11.32 8.56
C LYS A 10 -16.12 12.24 8.83
N GLU A 11 -16.34 13.56 8.89
CA GLU A 11 -15.32 14.54 9.24
C GLU A 11 -14.84 14.37 10.70
N LYS A 12 -15.75 14.10 11.63
CA LYS A 12 -15.43 13.87 13.05
C LYS A 12 -14.64 12.57 13.25
N ILE A 13 -15.00 11.49 12.53
CA ILE A 13 -14.25 10.23 12.54
C ILE A 13 -12.87 10.44 11.90
N MET A 14 -12.77 11.09 10.75
CA MET A 14 -11.49 11.42 10.12
C MET A 14 -10.58 12.26 11.00
N LYS A 15 -11.13 13.28 11.68
CA LYS A 15 -10.36 14.10 12.64
C LYS A 15 -9.87 13.29 13.84
N ARG A 16 -10.63 12.27 14.29
CA ARG A 16 -10.28 11.43 15.43
C ARG A 16 -9.21 10.36 15.10
N THR A 17 -9.18 9.86 13.89
CA THR A 17 -8.23 8.80 13.46
C THR A 17 -6.90 9.34 12.94
N ARG A 18 -6.85 10.62 12.53
CA ARG A 18 -5.60 11.28 12.11
C ARG A 18 -4.48 11.16 13.14
N PRO A 19 -4.70 11.48 14.43
CA PRO A 19 -3.64 11.35 15.41
C PRO A 19 -3.17 9.92 15.61
N LEU A 20 -4.05 8.90 15.50
CA LEU A 20 -3.66 7.50 15.67
C LEU A 20 -2.67 7.03 14.60
N VAL A 21 -2.93 7.32 13.32
CA VAL A 21 -2.03 6.96 12.22
C VAL A 21 -0.71 7.73 12.33
N PHE A 22 -0.75 8.99 12.75
CA PHE A 22 0.44 9.79 12.99
C PHE A 22 1.27 9.21 14.15
N TRP A 23 0.64 8.83 15.26
CA TRP A 23 1.35 8.20 16.38
C TRP A 23 1.92 6.83 16.02
N LEU A 24 1.21 6.05 15.21
CA LEU A 24 1.76 4.81 14.64
C LEU A 24 3.02 5.09 13.81
N TYR A 25 2.95 6.07 12.90
CA TYR A 25 4.12 6.49 12.11
C TYR A 25 5.30 6.90 13.00
N ILE A 26 5.07 7.72 14.04
CA ILE A 26 6.13 8.11 14.98
C ILE A 26 6.70 6.89 15.72
N LEU A 27 5.84 5.98 16.20
CA LEU A 27 6.28 4.75 16.87
C LEU A 27 7.21 3.92 15.97
N LEU A 28 6.85 3.75 14.70
CA LEU A 28 7.68 3.02 13.73
C LEU A 28 9.00 3.76 13.45
N CYS A 29 8.98 5.09 13.32
CA CYS A 29 10.20 5.90 13.17
C CYS A 29 11.15 5.75 14.36
N LEU A 30 10.63 5.62 15.59
CA LEU A 30 11.43 5.39 16.79
C LEU A 30 12.19 4.05 16.78
N THR A 31 11.77 3.09 15.97
CA THR A 31 12.52 1.83 15.76
C THR A 31 13.50 1.96 14.60
N ILE A 32 13.13 2.64 13.51
CA ILE A 32 13.97 2.78 12.31
C ILE A 32 15.20 3.65 12.60
N VAL A 33 15.01 4.81 13.25
CA VAL A 33 16.08 5.79 13.45
C VAL A 33 17.27 5.21 14.24
N PRO A 34 17.10 4.56 15.41
CA PRO A 34 18.23 3.92 16.10
C PRO A 34 18.91 2.84 15.27
N MET A 35 18.13 2.01 14.56
CA MET A 35 18.70 0.96 13.69
C MET A 35 19.48 1.53 12.53
N THR A 36 19.11 2.70 12.00
CA THR A 36 19.92 3.40 10.98
C THR A 36 21.33 3.69 11.51
N PHE A 37 21.44 4.19 12.73
CA PHE A 37 22.75 4.44 13.35
C PHE A 37 23.54 3.16 13.63
N VAL A 38 22.85 2.08 14.04
CA VAL A 38 23.51 0.76 14.24
C VAL A 38 24.06 0.24 12.92
N HIS A 39 23.28 0.27 11.83
CA HIS A 39 23.75 -0.17 10.51
C HIS A 39 24.89 0.72 9.98
N LEU A 40 24.79 2.04 10.19
CA LEU A 40 25.84 2.99 9.81
C LEU A 40 27.15 2.71 10.57
N ALA A 41 27.07 2.48 11.87
CA ALA A 41 28.25 2.16 12.70
C ALA A 41 28.89 0.82 12.30
N ARG A 42 28.10 -0.11 11.75
CA ARG A 42 28.58 -1.40 11.20
C ARG A 42 29.05 -1.30 9.75
N LEU A 43 29.06 -0.11 9.15
CA LEU A 43 29.37 0.15 7.73
C LEU A 43 28.50 -0.66 6.75
N ASN A 44 27.29 -1.03 7.17
CA ASN A 44 26.32 -1.71 6.32
C ASN A 44 25.52 -0.68 5.53
N TRP A 45 26.08 -0.24 4.40
CA TRP A 45 25.52 0.83 3.58
C TRP A 45 24.16 0.47 2.97
N LEU A 46 23.95 -0.80 2.59
CA LEU A 46 22.68 -1.25 2.04
C LEU A 46 21.56 -1.12 3.07
N SER A 47 21.72 -1.71 4.26
CA SER A 47 20.71 -1.61 5.31
C SER A 47 20.50 -0.16 5.79
N THR A 48 21.56 0.64 5.85
CA THR A 48 21.47 2.08 6.17
C THR A 48 20.61 2.81 5.12
N GLY A 49 20.89 2.59 3.84
CA GLY A 49 20.14 3.17 2.73
C GLY A 49 18.65 2.74 2.77
N MET A 50 18.39 1.46 3.03
CA MET A 50 17.01 0.95 3.14
C MET A 50 16.25 1.55 4.32
N CYS A 51 16.89 1.77 5.46
CA CYS A 51 16.27 2.50 6.58
C CYS A 51 15.88 3.93 6.19
N LEU A 52 16.79 4.66 5.53
CA LEU A 52 16.53 6.03 5.07
C LEU A 52 15.41 6.08 4.01
N LEU A 53 15.42 5.16 3.06
CA LEU A 53 14.35 5.03 2.05
C LEU A 53 13.00 4.69 2.69
N THR A 54 12.99 3.83 3.72
CA THR A 54 11.76 3.51 4.45
C THR A 54 11.17 4.77 5.09
N LEU A 55 11.98 5.57 5.79
CA LEU A 55 11.56 6.85 6.38
C LEU A 55 11.03 7.80 5.33
N LEU A 56 11.72 7.91 4.18
CA LEU A 56 11.31 8.76 3.08
C LEU A 56 9.94 8.32 2.53
N PHE A 57 9.78 7.05 2.15
CA PHE A 57 8.55 6.56 1.54
C PHE A 57 7.36 6.59 2.50
N MET A 58 7.57 6.28 3.78
CA MET A 58 6.52 6.41 4.81
C MET A 58 6.08 7.88 5.01
N SER A 59 6.94 8.86 4.73
CA SER A 59 6.64 10.28 4.85
C SER A 59 5.88 10.84 3.65
N ILE A 60 6.04 10.26 2.45
CA ILE A 60 5.46 10.76 1.20
C ILE A 60 3.93 10.99 1.30
N PRO A 61 3.11 10.04 1.83
CA PRO A 61 1.67 10.25 1.91
C PRO A 61 1.27 11.48 2.73
N PHE A 62 1.97 11.75 3.83
CA PHE A 62 1.73 12.94 4.67
C PHE A 62 2.11 14.23 3.95
N LEU A 63 3.22 14.21 3.19
CA LEU A 63 3.63 15.34 2.37
C LEU A 63 2.62 15.62 1.24
N LEU A 64 2.09 14.57 0.60
CA LEU A 64 1.06 14.71 -0.43
C LEU A 64 -0.25 15.26 0.15
N GLU A 65 -0.68 14.80 1.34
CA GLU A 65 -1.86 15.35 2.01
C GLU A 65 -1.72 16.85 2.31
N THR A 66 -0.53 17.26 2.79
CA THR A 66 -0.28 18.69 3.15
C THR A 66 -0.14 19.56 1.93
N LYS A 67 0.69 19.15 0.97
CA LYS A 67 1.04 19.95 -0.22
C LYS A 67 -0.14 20.06 -1.21
N TYR A 68 -0.82 18.95 -1.48
CA TYR A 68 -1.89 18.89 -2.49
C TYR A 68 -3.30 18.89 -1.88
N LYS A 69 -3.42 19.03 -0.55
CA LYS A 69 -4.69 18.98 0.21
C LYS A 69 -5.51 17.72 -0.12
N LEU A 70 -4.83 16.61 -0.41
CA LEU A 70 -5.45 15.32 -0.67
C LEU A 70 -6.01 14.75 0.64
N THR A 71 -7.07 13.98 0.54
CA THR A 71 -7.62 13.22 1.68
C THR A 71 -7.42 11.74 1.41
N ILE A 72 -6.37 11.15 2.00
CA ILE A 72 -6.08 9.72 1.89
C ILE A 72 -6.90 8.98 2.95
N PRO A 73 -7.62 7.88 2.60
CA PRO A 73 -8.30 7.04 3.58
C PRO A 73 -7.32 6.50 4.63
N ARG A 74 -7.72 6.54 5.90
CA ARG A 74 -6.81 6.18 7.01
C ARG A 74 -6.45 4.70 7.02
N GLU A 75 -7.39 3.87 6.65
CA GLU A 75 -7.19 2.43 6.51
C GLU A 75 -6.13 2.13 5.46
N PHE A 76 -6.18 2.80 4.30
CA PHE A 76 -5.18 2.69 3.26
C PHE A 76 -3.81 3.19 3.72
N LEU A 77 -3.77 4.37 4.36
CA LEU A 77 -2.53 4.96 4.86
C LEU A 77 -1.87 4.06 5.92
N THR A 78 -2.67 3.48 6.83
CA THR A 78 -2.17 2.52 7.83
C THR A 78 -1.59 1.28 7.18
N ALA A 79 -2.33 0.68 6.24
CA ALA A 79 -1.87 -0.52 5.52
C ALA A 79 -0.57 -0.24 4.74
N LEU A 80 -0.50 0.90 4.05
CA LEU A 80 0.68 1.31 3.29
C LEU A 80 1.90 1.52 4.18
N ILE A 81 1.76 2.22 5.31
CA ILE A 81 2.87 2.46 6.26
C ILE A 81 3.37 1.14 6.84
N LEU A 82 2.46 0.26 7.27
CA LEU A 82 2.83 -1.06 7.80
C LEU A 82 3.49 -1.94 6.73
N PHE A 83 3.01 -1.90 5.50
CA PHE A 83 3.62 -2.61 4.37
C PHE A 83 5.04 -2.11 4.09
N LEU A 84 5.25 -0.81 3.97
CA LEU A 84 6.58 -0.23 3.75
C LEU A 84 7.55 -0.56 4.89
N TYR A 85 7.09 -0.51 6.12
CA TYR A 85 7.86 -0.90 7.29
C TYR A 85 8.24 -2.40 7.24
N ALA A 86 7.28 -3.26 6.93
CA ALA A 86 7.50 -4.71 6.88
C ALA A 86 8.42 -5.11 5.71
N SER A 87 8.25 -4.51 4.52
CA SER A 87 9.04 -4.89 3.34
C SER A 87 10.46 -4.31 3.38
N MET A 88 10.59 -3.00 3.58
CA MET A 88 11.89 -2.34 3.46
C MET A 88 12.71 -2.39 4.74
N PHE A 89 12.10 -2.08 5.89
CA PHE A 89 12.83 -2.05 7.16
C PHE A 89 13.01 -3.44 7.75
N LEU A 90 11.92 -4.18 7.99
CA LEU A 90 12.05 -5.53 8.53
C LEU A 90 12.59 -6.51 7.48
N GLY A 91 12.05 -6.49 6.28
CA GLY A 91 12.40 -7.40 5.20
C GLY A 91 13.86 -7.24 4.78
N THR A 92 14.19 -6.11 4.15
CA THR A 92 15.52 -5.89 3.55
C THR A 92 16.56 -5.44 4.57
N ALA A 93 16.29 -4.37 5.36
CA ALA A 93 17.30 -3.83 6.27
C ALA A 93 17.63 -4.78 7.42
N ASN A 94 16.64 -5.50 7.96
CA ASN A 94 16.80 -6.44 9.07
C ASN A 94 16.73 -7.91 8.63
N ARG A 95 16.73 -8.19 7.32
CA ARG A 95 16.92 -9.51 6.72
C ARG A 95 15.83 -10.54 7.08
N MET A 96 14.58 -10.11 7.26
CA MET A 96 13.46 -11.04 7.53
C MET A 96 13.18 -11.95 6.34
N TYR A 97 13.48 -11.53 5.11
CA TYR A 97 13.43 -12.36 3.91
C TYR A 97 14.34 -13.60 4.02
N ASP A 98 15.51 -13.45 4.67
CA ASP A 98 16.46 -14.56 4.82
C ASP A 98 16.07 -15.51 5.98
N VAL A 99 15.30 -15.01 6.96
CA VAL A 99 14.93 -15.77 8.15
C VAL A 99 13.63 -16.54 7.96
N PHE A 100 12.65 -15.93 7.30
CA PHE A 100 11.31 -16.47 7.14
C PHE A 100 10.97 -16.67 5.67
N TRP A 101 10.95 -17.91 5.19
CA TRP A 101 10.65 -18.26 3.81
C TRP A 101 9.28 -17.76 3.31
N TRP A 102 8.32 -17.54 4.22
CA TRP A 102 6.97 -17.07 3.91
C TRP A 102 6.84 -15.53 3.94
N TRP A 103 7.90 -14.80 4.37
CA TRP A 103 7.84 -13.35 4.56
C TRP A 103 7.51 -12.63 3.26
N ASP A 104 8.22 -12.97 2.23
CA ASP A 104 8.03 -12.44 0.90
C ASP A 104 6.62 -12.76 0.36
N LYS A 105 6.20 -14.00 0.44
CA LYS A 105 4.87 -14.46 0.01
C LYS A 105 3.71 -13.71 0.71
N MET A 106 3.85 -13.46 2.00
CA MET A 106 2.90 -12.66 2.76
C MET A 106 2.86 -11.21 2.25
N LEU A 107 4.01 -10.63 1.94
CA LEU A 107 4.10 -9.28 1.43
C LEU A 107 3.50 -9.14 0.03
N HIS A 108 3.68 -10.10 -0.86
CA HIS A 108 3.01 -10.13 -2.16
C HIS A 108 1.49 -10.19 -2.02
N GLY A 109 0.95 -11.05 -1.16
CA GLY A 109 -0.49 -11.06 -0.89
C GLY A 109 -1.01 -9.74 -0.32
N ALA A 110 -0.25 -9.09 0.56
CA ALA A 110 -0.60 -7.78 1.12
C ALA A 110 -0.47 -6.66 0.07
N SER A 111 0.58 -6.67 -0.76
CA SER A 111 0.79 -5.67 -1.82
C SER A 111 -0.33 -5.73 -2.85
N GLY A 112 -0.75 -6.92 -3.26
CA GLY A 112 -1.88 -7.11 -4.16
C GLY A 112 -3.15 -6.41 -3.66
N PHE A 113 -3.48 -6.56 -2.39
CA PHE A 113 -4.62 -5.87 -1.79
C PHE A 113 -4.43 -4.34 -1.74
N ILE A 114 -3.24 -3.86 -1.32
CA ILE A 114 -2.93 -2.44 -1.19
C ILE A 114 -2.90 -1.74 -2.55
N PHE A 115 -2.28 -2.35 -3.56
CA PHE A 115 -2.23 -1.78 -4.91
C PHE A 115 -3.60 -1.81 -5.59
N ALA A 116 -4.45 -2.80 -5.35
CA ALA A 116 -5.83 -2.77 -5.81
C ALA A 116 -6.62 -1.61 -5.18
N GLN A 117 -6.44 -1.36 -3.89
CA GLN A 117 -7.03 -0.20 -3.22
C GLN A 117 -6.48 1.11 -3.79
N MET A 118 -5.19 1.19 -4.09
CA MET A 118 -4.57 2.36 -4.72
C MET A 118 -5.13 2.61 -6.11
N GLY A 119 -5.27 1.58 -6.95
CA GLY A 119 -5.92 1.68 -8.26
C GLY A 119 -7.35 2.20 -8.17
N PHE A 120 -8.14 1.69 -7.21
CA PHE A 120 -9.48 2.21 -6.96
C PHE A 120 -9.48 3.70 -6.55
N LEU A 121 -8.58 4.11 -5.66
CA LEU A 121 -8.45 5.51 -5.25
C LEU A 121 -8.03 6.42 -6.42
N LEU A 122 -7.11 5.94 -7.27
CA LEU A 122 -6.70 6.64 -8.48
C LEU A 122 -7.89 6.83 -9.44
N LEU A 123 -8.67 5.78 -9.68
CA LEU A 123 -9.88 5.87 -10.50
C LEU A 123 -10.85 6.91 -9.97
N MET A 124 -11.11 6.92 -8.66
CA MET A 124 -11.99 7.91 -8.01
C MET A 124 -11.44 9.34 -8.13
N PHE A 125 -10.14 9.50 -8.03
CA PHE A 125 -9.49 10.81 -8.20
C PHE A 125 -9.60 11.34 -9.62
N LEU A 126 -9.41 10.49 -10.63
CA LEU A 126 -9.54 10.86 -12.04
C LEU A 126 -11.00 11.23 -12.38
N ASP A 127 -11.98 10.47 -11.88
CA ASP A 127 -13.41 10.77 -12.06
C ASP A 127 -13.79 12.13 -11.44
N ALA A 128 -13.32 12.39 -10.23
CA ALA A 128 -13.58 13.66 -9.55
C ALA A 128 -13.00 14.87 -10.31
N ARG A 129 -11.84 14.70 -10.95
CA ARG A 129 -11.22 15.75 -11.77
C ARG A 129 -12.01 16.04 -13.04
N GLN A 130 -12.59 15.02 -13.66
CA GLN A 130 -13.36 15.18 -14.89
C GLN A 130 -14.78 15.74 -14.63
N LYS A 131 -15.17 15.98 -13.37
CA LYS A 131 -16.53 16.35 -12.95
C LYS A 131 -17.61 15.39 -13.53
N GLN A 132 -17.18 14.19 -13.84
CA GLN A 132 -18.03 13.17 -14.42
C GLN A 132 -18.75 12.49 -13.25
N ASP A 133 -20.07 12.68 -13.18
CA ASP A 133 -20.90 11.83 -12.33
C ASP A 133 -20.91 10.45 -12.99
N SER A 134 -19.83 9.71 -12.71
CA SER A 134 -19.62 8.44 -13.35
C SER A 134 -20.55 7.42 -12.71
N GLY A 135 -21.70 7.19 -13.35
CA GLY A 135 -22.53 6.01 -13.12
C GLY A 135 -21.77 4.72 -13.44
N ARG A 136 -20.44 4.70 -13.23
CA ARG A 136 -19.59 3.54 -13.51
C ARG A 136 -20.08 2.34 -12.74
N SER A 137 -20.15 1.23 -13.42
CA SER A 137 -20.52 -0.02 -12.79
C SER A 137 -19.44 -0.40 -11.77
N ARG A 138 -19.83 -0.97 -10.64
CA ARG A 138 -18.88 -1.48 -9.65
C ARG A 138 -17.98 -2.55 -10.22
N LEU A 139 -18.49 -3.29 -11.20
CA LEU A 139 -17.69 -4.28 -11.93
C LEU A 139 -16.50 -3.62 -12.62
N LEU A 140 -16.71 -2.50 -13.33
CA LEU A 140 -15.62 -1.78 -13.98
C LEU A 140 -14.60 -1.28 -12.98
N ALA A 141 -15.04 -0.72 -11.84
CA ALA A 141 -14.13 -0.26 -10.80
C ALA A 141 -13.35 -1.43 -10.15
N ALA A 142 -13.99 -2.57 -9.93
CA ALA A 142 -13.35 -3.76 -9.39
C ALA A 142 -12.34 -4.36 -10.38
N LEU A 143 -12.70 -4.44 -11.66
CA LEU A 143 -11.80 -4.90 -12.73
C LEU A 143 -10.60 -3.97 -12.88
N PHE A 144 -10.81 -2.65 -12.87
CA PHE A 144 -9.71 -1.69 -12.93
C PHE A 144 -8.76 -1.83 -11.73
N ALA A 145 -9.30 -1.92 -10.52
CA ALA A 145 -8.51 -2.10 -9.31
C ALA A 145 -7.67 -3.39 -9.35
N PHE A 146 -8.28 -4.49 -9.76
CA PHE A 146 -7.62 -5.78 -9.94
C PHE A 146 -6.48 -5.70 -10.98
N SER A 147 -6.78 -5.20 -12.18
CA SER A 147 -5.82 -5.09 -13.27
C SER A 147 -4.67 -4.14 -12.95
N PHE A 148 -4.95 -3.02 -12.26
CA PHE A 148 -3.94 -2.08 -11.80
C PHE A 148 -2.96 -2.73 -10.84
N SER A 149 -3.47 -3.50 -9.89
CA SER A 149 -2.63 -4.22 -8.92
C SER A 149 -1.78 -5.28 -9.59
N LEU A 150 -2.37 -6.08 -10.47
CA LEU A 150 -1.64 -7.14 -11.19
C LEU A 150 -0.55 -6.54 -12.09
N ALA A 151 -0.81 -5.41 -12.74
CA ALA A 151 0.19 -4.70 -13.51
C ALA A 151 1.33 -4.17 -12.62
N ALA A 152 1.03 -3.64 -11.43
CA ALA A 152 2.04 -3.19 -10.48
C ALA A 152 2.91 -4.34 -9.97
N GLY A 153 2.31 -5.50 -9.62
CA GLY A 153 3.05 -6.72 -9.27
C GLY A 153 3.94 -7.20 -10.41
N GLY A 154 3.42 -7.27 -11.65
CA GLY A 154 4.23 -7.64 -12.81
C GLY A 154 5.41 -6.68 -13.07
N VAL A 155 5.24 -5.38 -12.85
CA VAL A 155 6.34 -4.40 -12.92
C VAL A 155 7.37 -4.65 -11.83
N TRP A 156 6.94 -5.06 -10.65
CA TRP A 156 7.83 -5.41 -9.55
C TRP A 156 8.69 -6.64 -9.91
N GLU A 157 8.11 -7.69 -10.44
CA GLU A 157 8.82 -8.89 -10.87
C GLU A 157 9.82 -8.58 -12.02
N ILE A 158 9.45 -7.69 -12.94
CA ILE A 158 10.38 -7.20 -13.98
C ILE A 158 11.56 -6.45 -13.35
N TYR A 159 11.31 -5.66 -12.31
CA TYR A 159 12.37 -4.97 -11.57
C TYR A 159 13.32 -5.99 -10.92
N GLU A 160 12.82 -6.98 -10.19
CA GLU A 160 13.64 -8.01 -9.54
C GLU A 160 14.48 -8.80 -10.55
N TYR A 161 13.87 -9.26 -11.64
CA TYR A 161 14.56 -9.90 -12.73
C TYR A 161 15.69 -9.03 -13.31
N THR A 162 15.41 -7.75 -13.53
CA THR A 162 16.41 -6.82 -14.08
C THR A 162 17.57 -6.62 -13.12
N MET A 163 17.28 -6.51 -11.82
CA MET A 163 18.31 -6.38 -10.78
C MET A 163 19.19 -7.62 -10.71
N ASP A 164 18.60 -8.81 -10.75
CA ASP A 164 19.33 -10.07 -10.74
C ASP A 164 20.24 -10.22 -11.97
N CYS A 165 19.71 -9.91 -13.16
CA CYS A 165 20.50 -9.98 -14.41
C CYS A 165 21.61 -8.92 -14.50
N THR A 166 21.40 -7.72 -13.92
CA THR A 166 22.33 -6.59 -14.09
C THR A 166 23.38 -6.53 -12.99
N PHE A 167 22.96 -6.79 -11.75
CA PHE A 167 23.80 -6.61 -10.55
C PHE A 167 24.10 -7.92 -9.82
N GLY A 168 23.60 -9.06 -10.29
CA GLY A 168 23.78 -10.35 -9.66
C GLY A 168 23.15 -10.45 -8.27
N THR A 169 22.04 -9.74 -8.05
CA THR A 169 21.23 -9.89 -6.84
C THR A 169 20.52 -11.26 -6.86
N LEU A 170 19.82 -11.61 -5.80
CA LEU A 170 19.03 -12.85 -5.70
C LEU A 170 17.61 -12.52 -5.27
N TYR A 171 17.03 -11.47 -5.84
CA TYR A 171 15.68 -11.04 -5.50
C TYR A 171 14.60 -12.02 -5.95
N GLN A 172 14.77 -12.66 -7.11
CA GLN A 172 13.85 -13.68 -7.60
C GLN A 172 13.98 -15.05 -6.90
N GLY A 173 14.76 -15.15 -5.81
CA GLY A 173 14.87 -16.37 -5.01
C GLY A 173 15.24 -17.62 -5.85
N VAL A 174 14.31 -18.57 -5.97
CA VAL A 174 14.49 -19.81 -6.76
C VAL A 174 14.08 -19.67 -8.24
N GLY A 175 14.03 -18.47 -8.76
CA GLY A 175 13.76 -18.19 -10.17
C GLY A 175 12.27 -18.20 -10.52
N ILE A 176 11.91 -18.70 -11.70
CA ILE A 176 10.55 -18.57 -12.25
C ILE A 176 9.44 -19.08 -11.33
N HIS A 177 9.72 -20.09 -10.50
CA HIS A 177 8.74 -20.62 -9.57
C HIS A 177 8.39 -19.58 -8.49
N ASP A 178 9.37 -18.84 -8.04
CA ASP A 178 9.22 -17.75 -7.06
C ASP A 178 8.38 -16.63 -7.65
N THR A 179 8.83 -16.06 -8.78
CA THR A 179 8.12 -15.05 -9.57
C THR A 179 6.65 -15.41 -9.82
N MET A 180 6.38 -16.63 -10.27
CA MET A 180 5.00 -17.05 -10.55
C MET A 180 4.15 -17.17 -9.30
N THR A 181 4.72 -17.64 -8.19
CA THR A 181 4.03 -17.70 -6.89
C THR A 181 3.67 -16.30 -6.40
N ASP A 182 4.57 -15.35 -6.58
CA ASP A 182 4.40 -13.97 -6.14
C ASP A 182 3.32 -13.24 -6.95
N ILE A 183 3.32 -13.41 -8.27
CA ILE A 183 2.24 -12.92 -9.14
C ILE A 183 0.88 -13.54 -8.75
N ILE A 184 0.84 -14.83 -8.42
CA ILE A 184 -0.39 -15.50 -7.97
C ILE A 184 -0.87 -14.91 -6.65
N LEU A 185 0.03 -14.65 -5.70
CA LEU A 185 -0.33 -14.05 -4.41
C LEU A 185 -0.79 -12.59 -4.56
N ASP A 186 -0.14 -11.81 -5.43
CA ASP A 186 -0.62 -10.47 -5.82
C ASP A 186 -2.03 -10.54 -6.42
N ALA A 187 -2.25 -11.50 -7.33
CA ALA A 187 -3.57 -11.70 -7.93
C ALA A 187 -4.63 -12.09 -6.88
N LEU A 188 -4.30 -12.96 -5.93
CA LEU A 188 -5.22 -13.35 -4.86
C LEU A 188 -5.53 -12.18 -3.92
N GLY A 189 -4.51 -11.41 -3.50
CA GLY A 189 -4.69 -10.22 -2.67
C GLY A 189 -5.57 -9.16 -3.35
N SER A 190 -5.30 -8.90 -4.63
CA SER A 190 -6.08 -7.95 -5.44
C SER A 190 -7.51 -8.44 -5.70
N LEU A 191 -7.71 -9.74 -5.91
CA LEU A 191 -9.03 -10.35 -6.07
C LEU A 191 -9.89 -10.19 -4.81
N VAL A 192 -9.31 -10.39 -3.64
CA VAL A 192 -10.01 -10.15 -2.36
C VAL A 192 -10.52 -8.71 -2.29
N PHE A 193 -9.68 -7.72 -2.59
CA PHE A 193 -10.12 -6.33 -2.61
C PHE A 193 -11.23 -6.08 -3.66
N ALA A 194 -11.04 -6.59 -4.88
CA ALA A 194 -11.99 -6.42 -5.98
C ALA A 194 -13.37 -7.02 -5.64
N LEU A 195 -13.40 -8.20 -5.02
CA LEU A 195 -14.66 -8.85 -4.57
C LEU A 195 -15.31 -8.04 -3.45
N LEU A 196 -14.55 -7.57 -2.45
CA LEU A 196 -15.08 -6.70 -1.40
C LEU A 196 -15.68 -5.41 -1.97
N LEU A 197 -15.03 -4.82 -2.97
CA LEU A 197 -15.54 -3.64 -3.66
C LEU A 197 -16.82 -3.93 -4.45
N TYR A 198 -16.86 -5.03 -5.18
CA TYR A 198 -17.99 -5.44 -6.00
C TYR A 198 -19.24 -5.73 -5.15
N PHE A 199 -19.09 -6.52 -4.08
CA PHE A 199 -20.20 -6.92 -3.20
C PHE A 199 -20.56 -5.88 -2.15
N ARG A 200 -19.84 -4.77 -2.06
CA ARG A 200 -20.15 -3.70 -1.13
C ARG A 200 -21.57 -3.18 -1.36
N LYS A 201 -22.51 -3.41 -0.42
CA LYS A 201 -23.91 -2.94 -0.52
C LYS A 201 -23.96 -1.43 -0.78
N LYS A 202 -24.70 -0.97 -1.81
CA LYS A 202 -25.07 0.45 -1.89
C LYS A 202 -25.82 0.77 -0.59
N ARG A 203 -25.30 1.68 0.21
CA ARG A 203 -26.12 2.31 1.23
C ARG A 203 -27.16 3.13 0.47
N VAL A 204 -28.34 2.55 0.27
CA VAL A 204 -29.49 3.28 -0.21
C VAL A 204 -29.71 4.42 0.78
N PRO A 205 -29.75 5.69 0.36
CA PRO A 205 -30.26 6.74 1.23
C PRO A 205 -31.69 6.34 1.55
N SER A 206 -32.00 6.14 2.84
CA SER A 206 -33.39 6.00 3.24
C SER A 206 -34.12 7.25 2.76
N SER A 207 -34.91 7.09 1.69
CA SER A 207 -35.96 8.06 1.34
C SER A 207 -36.87 8.15 2.57
N SER A 208 -36.71 9.21 3.35
CA SER A 208 -37.73 9.60 4.32
C SER A 208 -38.97 9.99 3.53
N VAL A 209 -39.99 9.16 3.60
CA VAL A 209 -41.39 9.56 3.40
C VAL A 209 -41.68 10.62 4.46
#